data_5355156c4920ac2c74a07409e8b3af3c
#
_entry.id   5355156c4920ac2c74a07409e8b3af3c
#
_cell.length_a   1.000
_cell.length_b   1.000
_cell.length_c   1.000
_cell.angle_alpha   90.00
_cell.angle_beta   90.00
_cell.angle_gamma   90.00
#
_symmetry.space_group_name_H-M   'P 1'
#
loop_
_entity.id
_entity.type
_entity.pdbx_description
1 polymer ?
#
loop_
_entity_poly.entity_id
_entity_poly.type
_entity_poly.pdbx_seq_one_letter_code
_entity_poly.pdbx_strand_id
1 'polypeptide(L)'
;MTRSKLNKLEEFYKTHYKAFEFALWHIRTKGYESKQITKKNGNIRNLLVPPLFTKNIQKKIKNVINEYYNPSSAVHGFIILEDDTRNIVSNASCHVKKRVVINVDIENFFDTINFGRVRGLFLSKPFSLDKKIATRLAQLTTYDNKLPQGAPTSPLISNIICNKMDHQLIQLAKSNGYIFTRYADDITFSTNKRIYPLDIGNILLEIKKVIENNGFTINEQKTRVQDKYESQIVTGLKVNEKVNLNRKFIRVIRSMLFSWYRDGIEVASINHFIHHTNQNAKYIIDKEQSFQNILIGKIAFLGLVKGETDANYIKFRHQFFLLRDNFFLTIKKERNIEYEYLDINHLKKENIIKYFTQIFDSILVFTEGVTDIVYIKEALKYYQKKGEFSDLKLRFCDLGGRTNVITIHKALFADRLDKAIFTLNIRKCIAPHTDTKLKVLFVPDSDENDIIKYFTNQKENNYYLLDYANKGYVEKLLDKNIIIEIIELDGLSIDPSIPKDEKVKNKLQYHLDNNCMKDEIFSISNYIVYKNKLLYKTMLAKKFSERDDVKYDNFKELFEFIENMDVEDIQIKQSCCTSLY
;
A
#
# COMPACT_ATOMS: atom_id res chain seq x y z
N MET A 1 29.11 43.54 -31.72
CA MET A 1 29.32 43.08 -30.33
C MET A 1 28.13 42.19 -29.94
N THR A 2 28.25 40.89 -30.11
CA THR A 2 27.27 39.90 -29.73
C THR A 2 27.17 39.84 -28.22
N ARG A 3 26.01 40.19 -27.65
CA ARG A 3 25.68 39.94 -26.22
C ARG A 3 25.89 38.44 -25.96
N SER A 4 26.99 38.10 -25.25
CA SER A 4 27.17 36.76 -24.70
C SER A 4 25.94 36.46 -23.85
N LYS A 5 25.21 35.38 -24.12
CA LYS A 5 24.13 34.91 -23.26
C LYS A 5 24.72 34.77 -21.86
N LEU A 6 24.30 35.62 -20.91
CA LEU A 6 24.69 35.48 -19.51
C LEU A 6 24.35 34.05 -19.06
N ASN A 7 25.27 33.46 -18.30
CA ASN A 7 25.02 32.16 -17.66
C ASN A 7 23.83 32.30 -16.70
N LYS A 8 22.83 31.46 -16.82
CA LYS A 8 21.61 31.51 -15.98
C LYS A 8 21.91 31.54 -14.47
N LEU A 9 22.97 30.88 -14.03
CA LEU A 9 23.36 30.86 -12.62
C LEU A 9 23.96 32.20 -12.20
N GLU A 10 24.68 32.87 -13.09
CA GLU A 10 25.20 34.24 -12.87
C GLU A 10 24.07 35.26 -12.82
N GLU A 11 23.12 35.17 -13.75
CA GLU A 11 21.93 36.01 -13.78
C GLU A 11 21.10 35.82 -12.50
N PHE A 12 20.86 34.55 -12.11
CA PHE A 12 20.17 34.22 -10.87
C PHE A 12 20.85 34.81 -9.65
N TYR A 13 22.19 34.73 -9.55
CA TYR A 13 22.93 35.33 -8.48
C TYR A 13 22.75 36.86 -8.46
N LYS A 14 22.91 37.56 -9.60
CA LYS A 14 22.77 39.00 -9.71
C LYS A 14 21.38 39.49 -9.30
N THR A 15 20.35 38.80 -9.78
CA THR A 15 18.93 39.11 -9.46
C THR A 15 18.61 38.95 -7.98
N HIS A 16 19.22 37.98 -7.31
CA HIS A 16 18.92 37.66 -5.92
C HIS A 16 20.06 38.05 -4.96
N TYR A 17 20.95 38.95 -5.36
CA TYR A 17 22.17 39.29 -4.60
C TYR A 17 21.92 39.54 -3.12
N LYS A 18 20.96 40.40 -2.76
CA LYS A 18 20.63 40.70 -1.36
C LYS A 18 20.27 39.45 -0.55
N ALA A 19 19.50 38.53 -1.16
CA ALA A 19 19.10 37.27 -0.50
C ALA A 19 20.32 36.34 -0.28
N PHE A 20 21.25 36.32 -1.22
CA PHE A 20 22.50 35.55 -1.08
C PHE A 20 23.39 36.11 0.05
N GLU A 21 23.60 37.45 0.12
CA GLU A 21 24.38 38.06 1.20
C GLU A 21 23.70 37.83 2.56
N PHE A 22 22.39 37.92 2.64
CA PHE A 22 21.65 37.62 3.86
C PHE A 22 21.76 36.14 4.27
N ALA A 23 21.72 35.21 3.33
CA ALA A 23 21.96 33.79 3.60
C ALA A 23 23.38 33.52 4.11
N LEU A 24 24.40 34.20 3.54
CA LEU A 24 25.78 34.12 4.01
C LEU A 24 25.92 34.70 5.42
N TRP A 25 25.24 35.80 5.71
CA TRP A 25 25.19 36.36 7.06
C TRP A 25 24.59 35.38 8.05
N HIS A 26 23.49 34.71 7.70
CA HIS A 26 22.88 33.66 8.53
C HIS A 26 23.84 32.49 8.80
N ILE A 27 24.61 32.05 7.79
CA ILE A 27 25.62 31.00 7.99
C ILE A 27 26.68 31.45 9.00
N ARG A 28 27.14 32.70 8.92
CA ARG A 28 28.18 33.23 9.81
C ARG A 28 27.69 33.42 11.24
N THR A 29 26.46 33.87 11.42
CA THR A 29 25.92 34.24 12.74
C THR A 29 25.26 33.09 13.47
N LYS A 30 24.54 32.22 12.75
CA LYS A 30 23.78 31.09 13.34
C LYS A 30 24.45 29.74 13.15
N GLY A 31 25.35 29.61 12.14
CA GLY A 31 25.96 28.35 11.78
C GLY A 31 24.94 27.32 11.21
N TYR A 32 25.36 26.08 11.13
CA TYR A 32 24.51 24.92 10.81
C TYR A 32 24.14 24.19 12.10
N GLU A 33 22.89 23.75 12.20
CA GLU A 33 22.43 22.90 13.31
C GLU A 33 22.95 21.47 13.12
N SER A 34 23.62 20.91 14.12
CA SER A 34 24.04 19.51 14.10
C SER A 34 22.91 18.61 14.62
N LYS A 35 22.41 17.71 13.78
CA LYS A 35 21.43 16.67 14.15
C LYS A 35 22.09 15.29 14.09
N GLN A 36 21.99 14.55 15.17
CA GLN A 36 22.53 13.20 15.26
C GLN A 36 21.50 12.16 14.82
N ILE A 37 21.89 11.28 13.91
CA ILE A 37 21.09 10.11 13.51
C ILE A 37 21.91 8.86 13.78
N THR A 38 21.33 7.92 14.53
CA THR A 38 21.94 6.62 14.79
C THR A 38 21.83 5.73 13.56
N LYS A 39 22.97 5.25 13.05
CA LYS A 39 23.02 4.25 11.96
C LYS A 39 22.57 2.88 12.46
N LYS A 40 22.22 1.96 11.53
CA LYS A 40 21.81 0.57 11.85
C LYS A 40 22.87 -0.21 12.66
N ASN A 41 24.14 0.14 12.53
CA ASN A 41 25.27 -0.48 13.24
C ASN A 41 25.59 0.21 14.59
N GLY A 42 24.73 1.11 15.07
CA GLY A 42 24.93 1.87 16.31
C GLY A 42 25.78 3.13 16.18
N ASN A 43 26.53 3.31 15.10
CA ASN A 43 27.35 4.52 14.90
C ASN A 43 26.48 5.75 14.68
N ILE A 44 26.95 6.91 15.13
CA ILE A 44 26.26 8.18 14.97
C ILE A 44 26.65 8.82 13.63
N ARG A 45 25.66 9.34 12.91
CA ARG A 45 25.85 10.23 11.75
C ARG A 45 25.42 11.63 12.15
N ASN A 46 26.32 12.60 12.02
CA ASN A 46 26.02 14.00 12.23
C ASN A 46 25.51 14.63 10.92
N LEU A 47 24.27 15.08 10.92
CA LEU A 47 23.72 15.87 9.82
C LEU A 47 23.89 17.35 10.14
N LEU A 48 24.39 18.10 9.18
CA LEU A 48 24.52 19.55 9.27
C LEU A 48 23.39 20.21 8.50
N VAL A 49 22.41 20.75 9.23
CA VAL A 49 21.21 21.36 8.67
C VAL A 49 21.40 22.88 8.60
N PRO A 50 21.34 23.48 7.40
CA PRO A 50 21.45 24.94 7.27
C PRO A 50 20.24 25.66 7.88
N PRO A 51 20.41 26.95 8.33
CA PRO A 51 19.27 27.77 8.72
C PRO A 51 18.18 27.81 7.66
N LEU A 52 16.90 27.89 8.05
CA LEU A 52 15.76 27.75 7.15
C LEU A 52 15.84 28.67 5.92
N PHE A 53 16.19 29.93 6.10
CA PHE A 53 16.35 30.87 5.00
C PHE A 53 17.44 30.42 4.02
N THR A 54 18.62 30.06 4.53
CA THR A 54 19.73 29.51 3.73
C THR A 54 19.34 28.24 3.01
N LYS A 55 18.63 27.35 3.69
CA LYS A 55 18.10 26.11 3.09
C LYS A 55 17.19 26.38 1.88
N ASN A 56 16.34 27.41 1.97
CA ASN A 56 15.45 27.80 0.86
C ASN A 56 16.24 28.39 -0.31
N ILE A 57 17.26 29.22 -0.05
CA ILE A 57 18.15 29.70 -1.09
C ILE A 57 18.92 28.57 -1.75
N GLN A 58 19.47 27.64 -0.96
CA GLN A 58 20.16 26.45 -1.50
C GLN A 58 19.25 25.57 -2.37
N LYS A 59 17.95 25.42 -2.05
CA LYS A 59 16.99 24.73 -2.91
C LYS A 59 16.85 25.41 -4.28
N LYS A 60 16.76 26.74 -4.30
CA LYS A 60 16.70 27.51 -5.55
C LYS A 60 17.99 27.37 -6.35
N ILE A 61 19.15 27.49 -5.70
CA ILE A 61 20.47 27.27 -6.32
C ILE A 61 20.53 25.86 -6.93
N LYS A 62 20.10 24.83 -6.18
CA LYS A 62 20.07 23.46 -6.67
C LYS A 62 19.27 23.32 -7.96
N ASN A 63 18.09 23.94 -8.05
CA ASN A 63 17.26 23.86 -9.25
C ASN A 63 17.99 24.48 -10.47
N VAL A 64 18.62 25.63 -10.31
CA VAL A 64 19.37 26.25 -11.42
C VAL A 64 20.62 25.42 -11.79
N ILE A 65 21.35 24.87 -10.82
CA ILE A 65 22.51 23.99 -11.10
C ILE A 65 22.07 22.71 -11.83
N ASN A 66 20.89 22.18 -11.49
CA ASN A 66 20.38 20.93 -12.10
C ASN A 66 20.19 21.06 -13.62
N GLU A 67 19.91 22.25 -14.14
CA GLU A 67 19.79 22.48 -15.59
C GLU A 67 21.12 22.30 -16.34
N TYR A 68 22.25 22.36 -15.67
CA TYR A 68 23.59 22.15 -16.24
C TYR A 68 24.11 20.73 -16.07
N TYR A 69 23.38 19.88 -15.32
CA TYR A 69 23.84 18.53 -15.02
C TYR A 69 23.19 17.50 -15.94
N ASN A 70 24.01 16.84 -16.75
CA ASN A 70 23.59 15.70 -17.55
C ASN A 70 24.25 14.43 -16.99
N PRO A 71 23.54 13.65 -16.16
CA PRO A 71 24.11 12.47 -15.52
C PRO A 71 24.36 11.35 -16.50
N SER A 72 25.51 10.68 -16.37
CA SER A 72 25.77 9.42 -17.06
C SER A 72 24.71 8.36 -16.68
N SER A 73 24.39 7.44 -17.61
CA SER A 73 23.49 6.32 -17.35
C SER A 73 23.97 5.37 -16.23
N ALA A 74 25.24 5.42 -15.88
CA ALA A 74 25.82 4.64 -14.78
C ALA A 74 25.60 5.27 -13.39
N VAL A 75 25.14 6.52 -13.30
CA VAL A 75 24.90 7.21 -12.02
C VAL A 75 23.41 7.10 -11.67
N HIS A 76 23.09 6.51 -10.51
CA HIS A 76 21.71 6.26 -10.09
C HIS A 76 21.30 7.02 -8.83
N GLY A 77 22.26 7.52 -8.05
CA GLY A 77 21.97 8.28 -6.81
C GLY A 77 21.80 9.76 -7.08
N PHE A 78 20.84 10.39 -6.37
CA PHE A 78 20.64 11.86 -6.37
C PHE A 78 20.27 12.46 -7.74
N ILE A 79 19.66 11.69 -8.62
CA ILE A 79 19.21 12.16 -9.91
C ILE A 79 17.83 12.78 -9.76
N ILE A 80 17.63 13.97 -10.37
CA ILE A 80 16.38 14.75 -10.32
C ILE A 80 16.11 15.25 -11.73
N LEU A 81 15.53 14.39 -12.55
CA LEU A 81 15.06 14.69 -13.90
C LEU A 81 13.60 14.29 -13.98
N GLU A 82 12.77 15.02 -14.72
CA GLU A 82 11.31 14.81 -14.78
C GLU A 82 10.95 13.40 -15.26
N ASP A 83 11.68 12.88 -16.24
CA ASP A 83 11.43 11.57 -16.84
C ASP A 83 12.38 10.47 -16.34
N ASP A 84 13.17 10.74 -15.29
CA ASP A 84 14.19 9.79 -14.83
C ASP A 84 13.79 9.13 -13.50
N THR A 85 13.49 7.86 -13.56
CA THR A 85 13.09 7.01 -12.42
C THR A 85 14.26 6.31 -11.73
N ARG A 86 15.52 6.76 -11.98
CA ARG A 86 16.70 6.13 -11.37
C ARG A 86 16.63 6.19 -9.83
N ASN A 87 16.84 5.02 -9.25
CA ASN A 87 16.79 4.80 -7.80
C ASN A 87 17.63 3.58 -7.40
N ILE A 88 17.54 3.12 -6.18
CA ILE A 88 18.27 1.94 -5.70
C ILE A 88 17.90 0.66 -6.45
N VAL A 89 16.66 0.55 -6.96
CA VAL A 89 16.20 -0.63 -7.72
C VAL A 89 16.83 -0.62 -9.11
N SER A 90 16.80 0.52 -9.81
CA SER A 90 17.43 0.65 -11.13
C SER A 90 18.94 0.43 -11.06
N ASN A 91 19.61 0.89 -9.98
CA ASN A 91 21.00 0.60 -9.71
C ASN A 91 21.26 -0.90 -9.56
N ALA A 92 20.49 -1.57 -8.69
CA ALA A 92 20.61 -3.00 -8.43
C ALA A 92 20.29 -3.85 -9.68
N SER A 93 19.34 -3.41 -10.52
CA SER A 93 18.92 -4.13 -11.73
C SER A 93 20.04 -4.32 -12.74
N CYS A 94 21.00 -3.39 -12.80
CA CYS A 94 22.18 -3.52 -13.67
C CYS A 94 23.07 -4.72 -13.31
N HIS A 95 22.99 -5.19 -12.07
CA HIS A 95 23.87 -6.21 -11.51
C HIS A 95 23.20 -7.55 -11.24
N VAL A 96 21.98 -7.76 -11.76
CA VAL A 96 21.24 -9.02 -11.62
C VAL A 96 21.92 -10.15 -12.40
N LYS A 97 21.93 -11.36 -11.81
CA LYS A 97 22.47 -12.61 -12.40
C LYS A 97 23.94 -12.48 -12.83
N LYS A 98 24.75 -11.79 -12.05
CA LYS A 98 26.20 -11.69 -12.32
C LYS A 98 26.98 -12.78 -11.58
N ARG A 99 28.07 -13.21 -12.20
CA ARG A 99 28.96 -14.20 -11.56
C ARG A 99 29.67 -13.59 -10.36
N VAL A 100 30.17 -12.36 -10.51
CA VAL A 100 30.86 -11.62 -9.45
C VAL A 100 30.32 -10.21 -9.36
N VAL A 101 30.10 -9.74 -8.13
CA VAL A 101 29.75 -8.37 -7.79
C VAL A 101 30.79 -7.81 -6.83
N ILE A 102 31.36 -6.67 -7.15
CA ILE A 102 32.34 -5.94 -6.35
C ILE A 102 31.68 -4.64 -5.90
N ASN A 103 31.60 -4.42 -4.58
CA ASN A 103 31.12 -3.18 -3.99
C ASN A 103 32.29 -2.43 -3.36
N VAL A 104 32.40 -1.16 -3.66
CA VAL A 104 33.43 -0.24 -3.14
C VAL A 104 32.73 0.98 -2.53
N ASP A 105 33.04 1.32 -1.29
CA ASP A 105 32.50 2.45 -0.56
C ASP A 105 33.54 3.58 -0.49
N ILE A 106 33.15 4.81 -0.78
CA ILE A 106 34.03 5.96 -0.64
C ILE A 106 34.01 6.46 0.80
N GLU A 107 35.19 6.55 1.42
CA GLU A 107 35.31 7.04 2.79
C GLU A 107 35.04 8.53 2.89
N ASN A 108 34.24 8.96 3.88
CA ASN A 108 33.94 10.36 4.17
C ASN A 108 33.57 11.19 2.93
N PHE A 109 32.80 10.62 2.02
CA PHE A 109 32.49 11.12 0.68
C PHE A 109 32.18 12.63 0.61
N PHE A 110 31.27 13.13 1.44
CA PHE A 110 30.93 14.56 1.46
C PHE A 110 32.00 15.41 2.10
N ASP A 111 32.70 14.91 3.12
CA ASP A 111 33.70 15.65 3.87
C ASP A 111 34.97 15.86 3.04
N THR A 112 35.28 14.98 2.10
CA THR A 112 36.43 15.11 1.17
C THR A 112 36.19 16.13 0.07
N ILE A 113 34.95 16.57 -0.14
CA ILE A 113 34.61 17.63 -1.10
C ILE A 113 34.72 19.00 -0.38
N ASN A 114 35.90 19.58 -0.42
CA ASN A 114 36.21 20.83 0.27
C ASN A 114 35.78 22.09 -0.52
N PHE A 115 35.84 23.23 0.12
CA PHE A 115 35.52 24.53 -0.47
C PHE A 115 36.28 24.81 -1.79
N GLY A 116 37.56 24.44 -1.86
CA GLY A 116 38.40 24.63 -3.06
C GLY A 116 37.86 23.85 -4.27
N ARG A 117 37.44 22.60 -4.06
CA ARG A 117 36.84 21.78 -5.12
C ARG A 117 35.51 22.35 -5.61
N VAL A 118 34.66 22.82 -4.68
CA VAL A 118 33.36 23.43 -5.02
C VAL A 118 33.56 24.76 -5.74
N ARG A 119 34.48 25.59 -5.28
CA ARG A 119 34.83 26.83 -5.97
C ARG A 119 35.40 26.55 -7.36
N GLY A 120 36.31 25.58 -7.50
CA GLY A 120 36.85 25.12 -8.78
C GLY A 120 35.77 24.66 -9.76
N LEU A 121 34.77 23.95 -9.28
CA LEU A 121 33.60 23.54 -10.07
C LEU A 121 32.89 24.77 -10.69
N PHE A 122 32.61 25.80 -9.90
CA PHE A 122 31.90 26.99 -10.39
C PHE A 122 32.76 27.86 -11.33
N LEU A 123 34.09 27.80 -11.21
CA LEU A 123 35.03 28.47 -12.13
C LEU A 123 35.17 27.74 -13.45
N SER A 124 34.92 26.46 -13.50
CA SER A 124 35.11 25.59 -14.68
C SER A 124 33.81 25.42 -15.49
N LYS A 125 33.95 24.93 -16.73
CA LYS A 125 32.78 24.51 -17.53
C LYS A 125 32.00 23.44 -16.77
N PRO A 126 30.66 23.43 -16.84
CA PRO A 126 29.80 24.27 -17.71
C PRO A 126 29.47 25.65 -17.13
N PHE A 127 29.84 25.96 -15.89
CA PHE A 127 29.44 27.20 -15.21
C PHE A 127 30.30 28.40 -15.64
N SER A 128 31.60 28.29 -15.66
CA SER A 128 32.57 29.35 -16.07
C SER A 128 32.27 30.73 -15.44
N LEU A 129 31.92 30.75 -14.15
CA LEU A 129 31.53 31.95 -13.43
C LEU A 129 32.72 32.86 -13.10
N ASP A 130 32.46 34.14 -12.89
CA ASP A 130 33.43 35.07 -12.32
C ASP A 130 33.94 34.61 -10.94
N LYS A 131 35.22 34.92 -10.65
CA LYS A 131 35.88 34.51 -9.38
C LYS A 131 35.11 34.91 -8.13
N LYS A 132 34.49 36.10 -8.11
CA LYS A 132 33.74 36.61 -6.98
C LYS A 132 32.44 35.84 -6.79
N ILE A 133 31.68 35.60 -7.87
CA ILE A 133 30.42 34.86 -7.85
C ILE A 133 30.67 33.37 -7.47
N ALA A 134 31.68 32.75 -8.08
CA ALA A 134 32.05 31.36 -7.77
C ALA A 134 32.43 31.20 -6.28
N THR A 135 33.14 32.18 -5.72
CA THR A 135 33.51 32.18 -4.30
C THR A 135 32.28 32.30 -3.40
N ARG A 136 31.31 33.17 -3.73
CA ARG A 136 30.07 33.36 -2.96
C ARG A 136 29.20 32.12 -3.01
N LEU A 137 29.03 31.50 -4.17
CA LEU A 137 28.30 30.27 -4.31
C LEU A 137 28.94 29.09 -3.56
N ALA A 138 30.28 29.00 -3.61
CA ALA A 138 31.00 28.00 -2.82
C ALA A 138 30.79 28.22 -1.31
N GLN A 139 30.83 29.46 -0.81
CA GLN A 139 30.55 29.79 0.59
C GLN A 139 29.12 29.44 1.01
N LEU A 140 28.13 29.59 0.11
CA LEU A 140 26.73 29.25 0.38
C LEU A 140 26.47 27.76 0.41
N THR A 141 27.31 26.96 -0.27
CA THR A 141 27.07 25.52 -0.47
C THR A 141 28.01 24.62 0.32
N THR A 142 29.04 25.21 0.96
CA THR A 142 29.95 24.51 1.88
C THR A 142 29.83 25.08 3.29
N TYR A 143 30.22 24.30 4.28
CA TYR A 143 30.29 24.69 5.68
C TYR A 143 31.47 23.98 6.34
N ASP A 144 32.25 24.69 7.13
CA ASP A 144 33.44 24.15 7.78
C ASP A 144 34.39 23.45 6.79
N ASN A 145 34.69 24.13 5.68
CA ASN A 145 35.55 23.68 4.58
C ASN A 145 35.14 22.33 3.96
N LYS A 146 33.89 21.91 4.08
CA LYS A 146 33.36 20.65 3.52
C LYS A 146 31.94 20.80 2.96
N LEU A 147 31.55 19.83 2.14
CA LEU A 147 30.18 19.75 1.64
C LEU A 147 29.26 19.14 2.73
N PRO A 148 28.32 19.93 3.32
CA PRO A 148 27.63 19.48 4.53
C PRO A 148 26.60 18.37 4.21
N GLN A 149 26.61 17.30 5.00
CA GLN A 149 25.57 16.25 4.93
C GLN A 149 24.28 16.80 5.54
N GLY A 150 23.30 17.14 4.67
CA GLY A 150 22.01 17.70 5.07
C GLY A 150 21.65 19.01 4.35
N ALA A 151 22.58 19.61 3.62
CA ALA A 151 22.28 20.73 2.75
C ALA A 151 21.63 20.29 1.42
N PRO A 152 20.64 21.02 0.91
CA PRO A 152 19.94 20.66 -0.34
C PRO A 152 20.82 20.58 -1.59
N THR A 153 21.93 21.32 -1.63
CA THR A 153 22.86 21.40 -2.77
C THR A 153 23.88 20.27 -2.78
N SER A 154 24.21 19.69 -1.62
CA SER A 154 25.32 18.73 -1.47
C SER A 154 25.20 17.50 -2.37
N PRO A 155 24.04 16.85 -2.52
CA PRO A 155 23.91 15.68 -3.39
C PRO A 155 24.21 15.97 -4.86
N LEU A 156 23.70 17.09 -5.39
CA LEU A 156 23.89 17.45 -6.80
C LEU A 156 25.34 17.89 -7.07
N ILE A 157 25.91 18.73 -6.18
CA ILE A 157 27.30 19.19 -6.32
C ILE A 157 28.27 17.99 -6.27
N SER A 158 28.04 17.03 -5.36
CA SER A 158 28.88 15.84 -5.29
C SER A 158 28.84 15.02 -6.58
N ASN A 159 27.67 14.86 -7.19
CA ASN A 159 27.53 14.18 -8.46
C ASN A 159 28.29 14.88 -9.59
N ILE A 160 28.21 16.22 -9.69
CA ILE A 160 28.90 16.95 -10.76
C ILE A 160 30.43 16.87 -10.58
N ILE A 161 30.92 16.94 -9.34
CA ILE A 161 32.36 16.77 -9.03
C ILE A 161 32.85 15.38 -9.39
N CYS A 162 32.02 14.34 -9.19
CA CYS A 162 32.37 12.97 -9.52
C CYS A 162 32.33 12.65 -11.02
N ASN A 163 31.81 13.54 -11.87
CA ASN A 163 31.59 13.24 -13.29
C ASN A 163 32.87 12.78 -14.00
N LYS A 164 34.04 13.38 -13.72
CA LYS A 164 35.33 12.94 -14.28
C LYS A 164 35.70 11.53 -13.82
N MET A 165 35.55 11.25 -12.54
CA MET A 165 35.80 9.92 -11.95
C MET A 165 34.87 8.88 -12.57
N ASP A 166 33.58 9.21 -12.70
CA ASP A 166 32.59 8.31 -13.30
C ASP A 166 32.98 7.92 -14.73
N HIS A 167 33.42 8.87 -15.56
CA HIS A 167 33.89 8.58 -16.92
C HIS A 167 35.09 7.65 -16.93
N GLN A 168 36.06 7.86 -16.05
CA GLN A 168 37.24 7.01 -15.93
C GLN A 168 36.86 5.58 -15.47
N LEU A 169 35.96 5.45 -14.50
CA LEU A 169 35.48 4.15 -14.02
C LEU A 169 34.63 3.42 -15.06
N ILE A 170 33.83 4.15 -15.88
CA ILE A 170 33.12 3.56 -17.03
C ILE A 170 34.10 2.99 -18.06
N GLN A 171 35.16 3.74 -18.40
CA GLN A 171 36.19 3.27 -19.33
C GLN A 171 36.91 2.03 -18.78
N LEU A 172 37.30 2.07 -17.51
CA LEU A 172 37.93 0.94 -16.82
C LEU A 172 37.01 -0.30 -16.82
N ALA A 173 35.74 -0.13 -16.53
CA ALA A 173 34.77 -1.22 -16.56
C ALA A 173 34.61 -1.81 -17.95
N LYS A 174 34.50 -0.98 -19.00
CA LYS A 174 34.35 -1.44 -20.39
C LYS A 174 35.56 -2.21 -20.86
N SER A 175 36.79 -1.69 -20.61
CA SER A 175 38.03 -2.36 -21.06
C SER A 175 38.26 -3.73 -20.42
N ASN A 176 37.77 -3.90 -19.17
CA ASN A 176 37.89 -5.15 -18.41
C ASN A 176 36.65 -6.07 -18.49
N GLY A 177 35.57 -5.64 -19.16
CA GLY A 177 34.34 -6.42 -19.33
C GLY A 177 33.48 -6.48 -18.06
N TYR A 178 33.45 -5.38 -17.31
CA TYR A 178 32.57 -5.17 -16.18
C TYR A 178 31.44 -4.20 -16.52
N ILE A 179 30.37 -4.29 -15.76
CA ILE A 179 29.35 -3.23 -15.66
C ILE A 179 29.67 -2.39 -14.42
N PHE A 180 29.64 -1.09 -14.56
CA PHE A 180 29.85 -0.13 -13.48
C PHE A 180 28.58 0.67 -13.23
N THR A 181 28.24 0.87 -11.95
CA THR A 181 27.27 1.88 -11.53
C THR A 181 27.72 2.56 -10.24
N ARG A 182 27.19 3.78 -9.98
CA ARG A 182 27.41 4.52 -8.74
C ARG A 182 26.10 5.03 -8.17
N TYR A 183 25.90 4.79 -6.88
CA TYR A 183 24.82 5.37 -6.10
C TYR A 183 25.40 6.18 -4.93
N ALA A 184 25.54 7.48 -5.10
CA ALA A 184 26.24 8.38 -4.15
C ALA A 184 27.69 7.94 -3.91
N ASP A 185 28.03 7.51 -2.71
CA ASP A 185 29.30 6.94 -2.28
C ASP A 185 29.47 5.44 -2.58
N ASP A 186 28.36 4.72 -2.86
CA ASP A 186 28.38 3.29 -3.19
C ASP A 186 28.73 3.08 -4.67
N ILE A 187 29.85 2.46 -4.96
CA ILE A 187 30.32 2.06 -6.29
C ILE A 187 30.14 0.56 -6.44
N THR A 188 29.60 0.13 -7.58
CA THR A 188 29.42 -1.30 -7.87
C THR A 188 29.98 -1.66 -9.24
N PHE A 189 30.80 -2.70 -9.27
CA PHE A 189 31.27 -3.38 -10.48
C PHE A 189 30.71 -4.80 -10.53
N SER A 190 30.35 -5.29 -11.70
CA SER A 190 29.92 -6.69 -11.83
C SER A 190 30.27 -7.28 -13.19
N THR A 191 30.47 -8.59 -13.25
CA THR A 191 30.80 -9.29 -14.48
C THR A 191 30.31 -10.72 -14.50
N ASN A 192 30.12 -11.27 -15.69
CA ASN A 192 29.87 -12.70 -15.93
C ASN A 192 31.12 -13.47 -16.39
N LYS A 193 32.23 -12.78 -16.58
CA LYS A 193 33.51 -13.46 -16.92
C LYS A 193 33.90 -14.41 -15.78
N ARG A 194 34.57 -15.49 -16.14
CA ARG A 194 35.28 -16.34 -15.16
C ARG A 194 36.51 -15.57 -14.70
N ILE A 195 36.61 -15.29 -13.41
CA ILE A 195 37.66 -14.44 -12.84
C ILE A 195 38.41 -15.25 -11.79
N TYR A 196 39.70 -15.09 -11.74
CA TYR A 196 40.58 -15.69 -10.74
C TYR A 196 40.89 -14.65 -9.64
N PRO A 197 41.33 -15.07 -8.44
CA PRO A 197 41.62 -14.15 -7.33
C PRO A 197 42.63 -13.04 -7.70
N LEU A 198 43.62 -13.33 -8.54
CA LEU A 198 44.60 -12.35 -9.01
C LEU A 198 43.96 -11.25 -9.87
N ASP A 199 43.01 -11.60 -10.73
CA ASP A 199 42.30 -10.63 -11.58
C ASP A 199 41.43 -9.69 -10.72
N ILE A 200 40.85 -10.23 -9.64
CA ILE A 200 40.11 -9.44 -8.67
C ILE A 200 41.02 -8.43 -7.96
N GLY A 201 42.21 -8.85 -7.54
CA GLY A 201 43.19 -7.97 -6.93
C GLY A 201 43.62 -6.85 -7.89
N ASN A 202 43.91 -7.18 -9.15
CA ASN A 202 44.30 -6.20 -10.15
C ASN A 202 43.22 -5.17 -10.42
N ILE A 203 41.96 -5.55 -10.64
CA ILE A 203 40.87 -4.61 -10.91
C ILE A 203 40.57 -3.71 -9.68
N LEU A 204 40.66 -4.25 -8.45
CA LEU A 204 40.56 -3.45 -7.24
C LEU A 204 41.66 -2.39 -7.12
N LEU A 205 42.88 -2.71 -7.47
CA LEU A 205 43.98 -1.76 -7.49
C LEU A 205 43.78 -0.66 -8.55
N GLU A 206 43.25 -0.99 -9.72
CA GLU A 206 42.94 -0.01 -10.76
C GLU A 206 41.79 0.90 -10.35
N ILE A 207 40.72 0.34 -9.78
CA ILE A 207 39.61 1.11 -9.23
C ILE A 207 40.12 2.09 -8.14
N LYS A 208 40.95 1.61 -7.21
CA LYS A 208 41.56 2.41 -6.15
C LYS A 208 42.37 3.58 -6.72
N LYS A 209 43.25 3.34 -7.69
CA LYS A 209 44.02 4.39 -8.35
C LYS A 209 43.14 5.46 -8.99
N VAL A 210 42.07 5.08 -9.68
CA VAL A 210 41.14 6.06 -10.28
C VAL A 210 40.46 6.90 -9.21
N ILE A 211 40.01 6.30 -8.13
CA ILE A 211 39.31 7.00 -7.02
C ILE A 211 40.29 7.96 -6.32
N GLU A 212 41.52 7.52 -6.01
CA GLU A 212 42.54 8.32 -5.34
C GLU A 212 43.02 9.50 -6.23
N ASN A 213 43.19 9.28 -7.52
CA ASN A 213 43.57 10.34 -8.49
C ASN A 213 42.46 11.40 -8.63
N ASN A 214 41.24 11.12 -8.22
CA ASN A 214 40.15 12.10 -8.15
C ASN A 214 39.92 12.67 -6.75
N GLY A 215 40.89 12.45 -5.82
CA GLY A 215 40.90 13.03 -4.48
C GLY A 215 39.88 12.43 -3.53
N PHE A 216 39.59 11.14 -3.66
CA PHE A 216 38.77 10.36 -2.75
C PHE A 216 39.56 9.18 -2.19
N THR A 217 39.08 8.58 -1.12
CA THR A 217 39.71 7.40 -0.48
C THR A 217 38.70 6.27 -0.40
N ILE A 218 39.15 5.03 -0.62
CA ILE A 218 38.29 3.84 -0.50
C ILE A 218 38.22 3.40 0.96
N ASN A 219 37.03 3.02 1.41
CA ASN A 219 36.83 2.32 2.67
C ASN A 219 37.09 0.81 2.45
N GLU A 220 38.31 0.38 2.73
CA GLU A 220 38.71 -1.03 2.51
C GLU A 220 37.90 -2.02 3.35
N GLN A 221 37.49 -1.64 4.58
CA GLN A 221 36.70 -2.51 5.46
C GLN A 221 35.28 -2.78 4.94
N LYS A 222 34.76 -1.90 4.10
CA LYS A 222 33.44 -2.04 3.48
C LYS A 222 33.50 -2.56 2.05
N THR A 223 34.69 -2.64 1.45
CA THR A 223 34.88 -3.22 0.12
C THR A 223 34.58 -4.72 0.17
N ARG A 224 33.73 -5.19 -0.74
CA ARG A 224 33.27 -6.59 -0.78
C ARG A 224 33.32 -7.13 -2.18
N VAL A 225 33.73 -8.38 -2.27
CA VAL A 225 33.66 -9.18 -3.50
C VAL A 225 32.73 -10.35 -3.22
N GLN A 226 31.70 -10.52 -4.01
CA GLN A 226 30.65 -11.50 -3.79
C GLN A 226 30.51 -12.38 -5.04
N ASP A 227 30.73 -13.67 -4.89
CA ASP A 227 30.49 -14.66 -5.95
C ASP A 227 28.99 -15.00 -6.06
N LYS A 228 28.59 -15.61 -7.18
CA LYS A 228 27.21 -16.01 -7.45
C LYS A 228 26.63 -17.00 -6.45
N TYR A 229 27.47 -17.76 -5.74
CA TYR A 229 27.05 -18.71 -4.69
C TYR A 229 26.80 -18.02 -3.35
N GLU A 230 27.24 -16.80 -3.20
CA GLU A 230 27.01 -15.98 -2.02
C GLU A 230 25.80 -15.06 -2.20
N SER A 231 25.39 -14.39 -1.14
CA SER A 231 24.32 -13.39 -1.20
C SER A 231 24.85 -12.08 -1.79
N GLN A 232 24.66 -11.89 -3.09
CA GLN A 232 25.06 -10.66 -3.78
C GLN A 232 24.12 -9.52 -3.44
N ILE A 233 24.68 -8.40 -2.94
CA ILE A 233 23.93 -7.25 -2.45
C ILE A 233 24.44 -5.97 -3.11
N VAL A 234 23.54 -5.20 -3.72
CA VAL A 234 23.82 -3.88 -4.30
C VAL A 234 22.85 -2.87 -3.69
N THR A 235 23.36 -1.78 -3.13
CA THR A 235 22.54 -0.75 -2.42
C THR A 235 21.51 -1.34 -1.43
N GLY A 236 21.88 -2.45 -0.77
CA GLY A 236 21.01 -3.14 0.20
C GLY A 236 20.00 -4.12 -0.38
N LEU A 237 19.95 -4.29 -1.70
CA LEU A 237 19.06 -5.21 -2.41
C LEU A 237 19.81 -6.44 -2.90
N LYS A 238 19.15 -7.62 -2.82
CA LYS A 238 19.69 -8.85 -3.41
C LYS A 238 19.56 -8.82 -4.92
N VAL A 239 20.64 -9.31 -5.61
CA VAL A 239 20.70 -9.30 -7.08
C VAL A 239 21.03 -10.66 -7.72
N ASN A 240 21.07 -11.75 -6.93
CA ASN A 240 21.46 -13.07 -7.46
C ASN A 240 20.62 -13.50 -8.67
N GLU A 241 19.28 -13.60 -8.54
CA GLU A 241 18.37 -14.03 -9.62
C GLU A 241 17.52 -12.89 -10.15
N LYS A 242 17.07 -12.04 -9.26
CA LYS A 242 16.28 -10.84 -9.52
C LYS A 242 16.49 -9.85 -8.38
N VAL A 243 16.15 -8.59 -8.60
CA VAL A 243 16.16 -7.61 -7.50
C VAL A 243 15.15 -8.04 -6.43
N ASN A 244 15.62 -8.16 -5.20
CA ASN A 244 14.81 -8.67 -4.11
C ASN A 244 15.24 -8.10 -2.75
N LEU A 245 14.35 -8.21 -1.78
CA LEU A 245 14.63 -7.86 -0.39
C LEU A 245 15.14 -9.04 0.42
N ASN A 246 15.87 -8.75 1.48
CA ASN A 246 16.26 -9.76 2.45
C ASN A 246 15.01 -10.39 3.10
N ARG A 247 15.00 -11.72 3.28
CA ARG A 247 13.92 -12.45 3.95
C ARG A 247 13.57 -11.89 5.33
N LYS A 248 14.59 -11.37 6.06
CA LYS A 248 14.38 -10.74 7.37
C LYS A 248 13.46 -9.51 7.27
N PHE A 249 13.60 -8.71 6.21
CA PHE A 249 12.74 -7.52 5.99
C PHE A 249 11.27 -7.91 5.82
N ILE A 250 10.99 -8.94 5.00
CA ILE A 250 9.64 -9.46 4.78
C ILE A 250 9.05 -10.05 6.07
N ARG A 251 9.87 -10.78 6.84
CA ARG A 251 9.44 -11.32 8.14
C ARG A 251 9.06 -10.23 9.13
N VAL A 252 9.79 -9.11 9.16
CA VAL A 252 9.47 -7.97 10.03
C VAL A 252 8.10 -7.38 9.69
N ILE A 253 7.78 -7.16 8.40
CA ILE A 253 6.45 -6.67 8.00
C ILE A 253 5.37 -7.64 8.49
N ARG A 254 5.54 -8.94 8.23
CA ARG A 254 4.59 -9.97 8.66
C ARG A 254 4.39 -9.99 10.17
N SER A 255 5.47 -9.90 10.94
CA SER A 255 5.42 -9.87 12.40
C SER A 255 4.70 -8.64 12.93
N MET A 256 4.94 -7.46 12.34
CA MET A 256 4.26 -6.22 12.74
C MET A 256 2.76 -6.30 12.45
N LEU A 257 2.36 -6.78 11.27
CA LEU A 257 0.94 -6.97 10.91
C LEU A 257 0.27 -8.00 11.83
N PHE A 258 0.95 -9.11 12.14
CA PHE A 258 0.43 -10.15 13.02
C PHE A 258 0.26 -9.67 14.47
N SER A 259 1.25 -8.94 15.00
CA SER A 259 1.14 -8.36 16.34
C SER A 259 -0.03 -7.38 16.43
N TRP A 260 -0.19 -6.51 15.42
CA TRP A 260 -1.33 -5.58 15.37
C TRP A 260 -2.68 -6.32 15.32
N TYR A 261 -2.77 -7.37 14.48
CA TYR A 261 -3.98 -8.18 14.38
C TYR A 261 -4.34 -8.88 15.70
N ARG A 262 -3.33 -9.49 16.36
CA ARG A 262 -3.55 -10.30 17.55
C ARG A 262 -3.76 -9.46 18.81
N ASP A 263 -2.96 -8.42 19.00
CA ASP A 263 -2.82 -7.71 20.28
C ASP A 263 -3.48 -6.30 20.25
N GLY A 264 -3.96 -5.86 19.08
CA GLY A 264 -4.42 -4.48 18.87
C GLY A 264 -3.27 -3.49 18.62
N ILE A 265 -3.62 -2.28 18.13
CA ILE A 265 -2.64 -1.26 17.72
C ILE A 265 -1.82 -0.72 18.89
N GLU A 266 -2.46 -0.50 20.04
CA GLU A 266 -1.83 0.03 21.24
C GLU A 266 -0.70 -0.88 21.71
N VAL A 267 -1.01 -2.16 21.97
CA VAL A 267 -0.03 -3.15 22.47
C VAL A 267 1.06 -3.41 21.42
N ALA A 268 0.70 -3.55 20.14
CA ALA A 268 1.66 -3.77 19.06
C ALA A 268 2.64 -2.61 18.92
N SER A 269 2.17 -1.36 19.05
CA SER A 269 3.01 -0.17 18.96
C SER A 269 3.97 -0.06 20.13
N ILE A 270 3.48 -0.29 21.35
CA ILE A 270 4.31 -0.29 22.57
C ILE A 270 5.41 -1.35 22.46
N ASN A 271 5.07 -2.60 22.13
CA ASN A 271 6.02 -3.69 21.97
C ASN A 271 7.06 -3.39 20.88
N HIS A 272 6.63 -2.80 19.74
CA HIS A 272 7.55 -2.43 18.70
C HIS A 272 8.62 -1.45 19.18
N PHE A 273 8.23 -0.40 19.92
CA PHE A 273 9.16 0.63 20.38
C PHE A 273 10.00 0.20 21.59
N ILE A 274 9.55 -0.77 22.40
CA ILE A 274 10.37 -1.40 23.45
C ILE A 274 11.54 -2.17 22.81
N HIS A 275 11.28 -2.95 21.77
CA HIS A 275 12.30 -3.79 21.14
C HIS A 275 13.15 -3.06 20.08
N HIS A 276 12.75 -1.87 19.65
CA HIS A 276 13.43 -1.08 18.62
C HIS A 276 13.85 0.29 19.15
N THR A 277 14.59 0.29 20.26
CA THR A 277 15.04 1.49 21.02
C THR A 277 15.86 2.48 20.20
N ASN A 278 16.47 2.06 19.09
CA ASN A 278 17.26 2.94 18.20
C ASN A 278 16.42 3.96 17.39
N GLN A 279 15.10 3.93 17.52
CA GLN A 279 14.20 4.83 16.79
C GLN A 279 13.75 6.04 17.63
N ASN A 280 14.56 6.51 18.56
CA ASN A 280 14.23 7.66 19.43
C ASN A 280 12.84 7.56 20.08
N ALA A 281 12.46 6.36 20.50
CA ALA A 281 11.12 6.02 20.98
C ALA A 281 10.59 6.95 22.08
N LYS A 282 11.48 7.50 22.89
CA LYS A 282 11.13 8.47 23.94
C LYS A 282 10.64 9.84 23.45
N TYR A 283 10.87 10.17 22.17
CA TYR A 283 10.39 11.41 21.54
C TYR A 283 9.14 11.22 20.68
N ILE A 284 8.63 10.00 20.62
CA ILE A 284 7.42 9.69 19.85
C ILE A 284 6.22 9.98 20.73
N ILE A 285 5.51 11.06 20.39
CA ILE A 285 4.29 11.50 21.09
C ILE A 285 3.15 10.52 20.81
N ASP A 286 2.96 10.17 19.53
CA ASP A 286 1.94 9.22 19.08
C ASP A 286 2.64 7.94 18.56
N LYS A 287 2.65 6.91 19.41
CA LYS A 287 3.28 5.63 19.09
C LYS A 287 2.49 4.84 18.05
N GLU A 288 1.17 4.90 18.09
CA GLU A 288 0.30 4.16 17.19
C GLU A 288 0.43 4.71 15.76
N GLN A 289 0.31 6.03 15.59
CA GLN A 289 0.50 6.66 14.29
C GLN A 289 1.92 6.45 13.76
N SER A 290 2.92 6.52 14.61
CA SER A 290 4.32 6.28 14.23
C SER A 290 4.55 4.83 13.82
N PHE A 291 3.97 3.87 14.51
CA PHE A 291 4.02 2.45 14.15
C PHE A 291 3.36 2.20 12.78
N GLN A 292 2.19 2.79 12.54
CA GLN A 292 1.51 2.69 11.26
C GLN A 292 2.35 3.29 10.12
N ASN A 293 2.93 4.47 10.32
CA ASN A 293 3.77 5.13 9.34
C ASN A 293 5.03 4.32 9.01
N ILE A 294 5.65 3.69 10.00
CA ILE A 294 6.80 2.79 9.81
C ILE A 294 6.38 1.55 9.00
N LEU A 295 5.25 0.96 9.34
CA LEU A 295 4.77 -0.26 8.69
C LEU A 295 4.37 -0.01 7.24
N ILE A 296 3.58 1.04 6.97
CA ILE A 296 3.18 1.38 5.59
C ILE A 296 4.41 1.79 4.75
N GLY A 297 5.38 2.48 5.33
CA GLY A 297 6.65 2.80 4.67
C GLY A 297 7.45 1.55 4.28
N LYS A 298 7.48 0.53 5.14
CA LYS A 298 8.10 -0.78 4.82
C LYS A 298 7.35 -1.51 3.71
N ILE A 299 6.02 -1.47 3.71
CA ILE A 299 5.19 -2.08 2.67
C ILE A 299 5.38 -1.35 1.33
N ALA A 300 5.37 -0.02 1.33
CA ALA A 300 5.64 0.77 0.14
C ALA A 300 7.04 0.46 -0.46
N PHE A 301 8.05 0.32 0.41
CA PHE A 301 9.38 -0.08 -0.01
C PHE A 301 9.43 -1.50 -0.61
N LEU A 302 8.64 -2.43 -0.07
CA LEU A 302 8.48 -3.76 -0.66
C LEU A 302 7.89 -3.66 -2.08
N GLY A 303 6.86 -2.84 -2.28
CA GLY A 303 6.26 -2.57 -3.60
C GLY A 303 7.23 -1.93 -4.58
N LEU A 304 8.01 -0.94 -4.13
CA LEU A 304 9.06 -0.31 -4.95
C LEU A 304 10.08 -1.33 -5.47
N VAL A 305 10.49 -2.30 -4.62
CA VAL A 305 11.55 -3.26 -4.96
C VAL A 305 11.03 -4.44 -5.78
N LYS A 306 9.85 -4.97 -5.45
CA LYS A 306 9.32 -6.19 -6.06
C LYS A 306 8.23 -5.97 -7.10
N GLY A 307 7.76 -4.73 -7.22
CA GLY A 307 6.64 -4.35 -8.08
C GLY A 307 5.30 -4.42 -7.35
N GLU A 308 4.35 -3.66 -7.86
CA GLU A 308 3.00 -3.57 -7.29
C GLU A 308 2.17 -4.86 -7.44
N THR A 309 2.58 -5.73 -8.37
CA THR A 309 1.95 -7.04 -8.63
C THR A 309 2.50 -8.17 -7.75
N ASP A 310 3.51 -7.91 -6.90
CA ASP A 310 4.04 -8.94 -6.00
C ASP A 310 3.00 -9.37 -4.96
N ALA A 311 2.77 -10.68 -4.85
CA ALA A 311 1.75 -11.25 -3.97
C ALA A 311 1.93 -10.85 -2.48
N ASN A 312 3.17 -10.72 -1.98
CA ASN A 312 3.41 -10.26 -0.61
C ASN A 312 3.11 -8.77 -0.45
N TYR A 313 3.42 -7.95 -1.46
CA TYR A 313 3.08 -6.52 -1.43
C TYR A 313 1.58 -6.32 -1.36
N ILE A 314 0.83 -6.96 -2.27
CA ILE A 314 -0.62 -6.90 -2.31
C ILE A 314 -1.19 -7.35 -0.95
N LYS A 315 -0.81 -8.55 -0.49
CA LYS A 315 -1.27 -9.12 0.77
C LYS A 315 -1.02 -8.21 1.97
N PHE A 316 0.20 -7.70 2.12
CA PHE A 316 0.56 -6.89 3.29
C PHE A 316 -0.08 -5.50 3.25
N ARG A 317 -0.18 -4.91 2.05
CA ARG A 317 -0.88 -3.65 1.86
C ARG A 317 -2.35 -3.78 2.24
N HIS A 318 -3.01 -4.87 1.83
CA HIS A 318 -4.38 -5.16 2.21
C HIS A 318 -4.52 -5.33 3.72
N GLN A 319 -3.70 -6.18 4.32
CA GLN A 319 -3.72 -6.39 5.77
C GLN A 319 -3.51 -5.09 6.56
N PHE A 320 -2.59 -4.24 6.10
CA PHE A 320 -2.35 -2.95 6.75
C PHE A 320 -3.60 -2.07 6.74
N PHE A 321 -4.21 -1.89 5.57
CA PHE A 321 -5.38 -1.03 5.46
C PHE A 321 -6.59 -1.57 6.21
N LEU A 322 -6.74 -2.88 6.23
CA LEU A 322 -7.76 -3.53 7.00
C LEU A 322 -7.59 -3.22 8.51
N LEU A 323 -6.40 -3.38 9.04
CA LEU A 323 -6.12 -3.10 10.45
C LEU A 323 -6.27 -1.61 10.79
N ARG A 324 -5.78 -0.72 9.92
CA ARG A 324 -5.80 0.73 10.14
C ARG A 324 -7.21 1.30 10.23
N ASP A 325 -8.07 0.86 9.34
CA ASP A 325 -9.39 1.47 9.18
C ASP A 325 -10.45 0.81 10.09
N ASN A 326 -10.05 -0.12 10.96
CA ASN A 326 -10.96 -1.02 11.69
C ASN A 326 -12.01 -1.66 10.76
N PHE A 327 -11.64 -1.79 9.49
CA PHE A 327 -12.48 -2.27 8.40
C PHE A 327 -12.64 -3.79 8.43
N PHE A 328 -11.97 -4.39 9.35
CA PHE A 328 -12.37 -5.68 9.73
C PHE A 328 -13.74 -5.56 10.33
N LEU A 329 -14.48 -6.04 9.44
CA LEU A 329 -15.15 -7.20 9.82
C LEU A 329 -15.14 -7.20 11.32
N THR A 330 -15.90 -6.33 11.87
CA THR A 330 -16.27 -6.53 13.24
C THR A 330 -16.90 -7.91 13.19
N ILE A 331 -16.12 -8.96 13.58
CA ILE A 331 -16.73 -10.24 13.87
C ILE A 331 -17.70 -9.92 14.97
N LYS A 332 -18.91 -9.57 14.58
CA LYS A 332 -19.97 -9.33 15.53
C LYS A 332 -20.40 -10.68 15.98
N LYS A 333 -20.40 -10.88 17.26
CA LYS A 333 -21.00 -12.03 17.89
C LYS A 333 -22.36 -11.60 18.42
N GLU A 334 -23.38 -11.86 17.65
CA GLU A 334 -24.73 -11.64 18.09
C GLU A 334 -25.35 -12.99 18.43
N ARG A 335 -25.70 -13.21 19.71
CA ARG A 335 -26.32 -14.45 20.21
C ARG A 335 -25.64 -15.74 19.78
N ASN A 336 -24.30 -15.74 19.84
CA ASN A 336 -23.41 -16.86 19.45
C ASN A 336 -23.27 -17.14 17.94
N ILE A 337 -23.77 -16.30 17.06
CA ILE A 337 -23.49 -16.32 15.62
C ILE A 337 -22.36 -15.34 15.35
N GLU A 338 -21.24 -15.82 14.82
CA GLU A 338 -20.14 -14.99 14.34
C GLU A 338 -20.32 -14.71 12.85
N TYR A 339 -20.40 -13.45 12.48
CA TYR A 339 -20.55 -13.03 11.08
C TYR A 339 -19.70 -11.80 10.75
N GLU A 340 -19.38 -11.70 9.48
CA GLU A 340 -18.72 -10.54 8.92
C GLU A 340 -19.77 -9.43 8.69
N TYR A 341 -19.59 -8.27 9.32
CA TYR A 341 -20.48 -7.12 9.19
C TYR A 341 -19.75 -5.94 8.55
N LEU A 342 -20.33 -5.37 7.50
CA LEU A 342 -19.86 -4.16 6.84
C LEU A 342 -20.68 -2.97 7.32
N ASP A 343 -20.14 -2.16 8.22
CA ASP A 343 -20.83 -0.94 8.67
C ASP A 343 -20.68 0.18 7.63
N ILE A 344 -21.71 0.37 6.83
CA ILE A 344 -21.74 1.34 5.73
C ILE A 344 -21.70 2.78 6.24
N ASN A 345 -22.22 3.07 7.42
CA ASN A 345 -22.26 4.43 7.98
C ASN A 345 -20.86 4.94 8.34
N HIS A 346 -19.94 4.03 8.66
CA HIS A 346 -18.54 4.34 8.94
C HIS A 346 -17.63 4.10 7.73
N LEU A 347 -18.16 3.62 6.60
CA LEU A 347 -17.41 3.41 5.37
C LEU A 347 -17.10 4.73 4.68
N LYS A 348 -15.87 5.19 4.84
CA LYS A 348 -15.29 6.12 3.88
C LYS A 348 -15.17 5.41 2.53
N LYS A 349 -15.49 6.12 1.43
CA LYS A 349 -15.46 5.59 0.05
C LYS A 349 -14.19 4.77 -0.29
N GLU A 350 -13.06 5.13 0.31
CA GLU A 350 -11.75 4.48 0.15
C GLU A 350 -11.70 3.05 0.73
N ASN A 351 -12.57 2.72 1.65
CA ASN A 351 -12.55 1.46 2.39
C ASN A 351 -13.30 0.33 1.66
N ILE A 352 -14.34 0.64 0.92
CA ILE A 352 -15.09 -0.32 0.08
C ILE A 352 -14.16 -0.90 -1.00
N ILE A 353 -13.34 -0.03 -1.59
CA ILE A 353 -12.33 -0.41 -2.60
C ILE A 353 -11.38 -1.49 -2.08
N LYS A 354 -10.93 -1.32 -0.83
CA LYS A 354 -9.95 -2.21 -0.20
C LYS A 354 -10.53 -3.57 0.12
N TYR A 355 -11.81 -3.64 0.42
CA TYR A 355 -12.52 -4.89 0.66
C TYR A 355 -12.57 -5.74 -0.61
N PHE A 356 -12.92 -5.14 -1.73
CA PHE A 356 -13.04 -5.85 -3.01
C PHE A 356 -11.72 -6.41 -3.56
N THR A 357 -10.59 -5.79 -3.23
CA THR A 357 -9.27 -6.26 -3.69
C THR A 357 -8.76 -7.52 -3.00
N GLN A 358 -9.51 -8.08 -2.03
CA GLN A 358 -9.08 -9.28 -1.27
C GLN A 358 -9.67 -10.60 -1.75
N ILE A 359 -10.64 -10.55 -2.68
CA ILE A 359 -11.46 -11.71 -3.04
C ILE A 359 -11.08 -12.14 -4.44
N PHE A 360 -9.98 -12.90 -4.56
CA PHE A 360 -9.50 -13.34 -5.87
C PHE A 360 -10.02 -14.70 -6.32
N ASP A 361 -10.40 -15.60 -5.38
CA ASP A 361 -10.74 -16.99 -5.67
C ASP A 361 -12.16 -17.40 -5.24
N SER A 362 -13.01 -16.45 -4.84
CA SER A 362 -14.35 -16.72 -4.35
C SER A 362 -15.36 -15.70 -4.86
N ILE A 363 -16.63 -16.10 -4.91
CA ILE A 363 -17.74 -15.19 -5.21
C ILE A 363 -18.12 -14.47 -3.93
N LEU A 364 -18.18 -13.13 -3.97
CA LEU A 364 -18.64 -12.32 -2.86
C LEU A 364 -20.17 -12.18 -2.93
N VAL A 365 -20.84 -12.67 -1.91
CA VAL A 365 -22.30 -12.62 -1.78
C VAL A 365 -22.69 -11.56 -0.75
N PHE A 366 -23.41 -10.55 -1.20
CA PHE A 366 -24.00 -9.52 -0.34
C PHE A 366 -25.44 -9.87 0.01
N THR A 367 -25.77 -9.84 1.31
CA THR A 367 -27.10 -10.10 1.83
C THR A 367 -27.64 -8.88 2.60
N GLU A 368 -28.94 -8.86 2.84
CA GLU A 368 -29.58 -7.80 3.64
C GLU A 368 -29.31 -7.97 5.13
N GLY A 369 -29.19 -9.22 5.59
CA GLY A 369 -29.04 -9.54 7.00
C GLY A 369 -28.14 -10.74 7.26
N VAL A 370 -27.74 -10.85 8.52
CA VAL A 370 -26.86 -11.94 8.98
C VAL A 370 -27.53 -13.31 8.92
N THR A 371 -28.85 -13.35 9.06
CA THR A 371 -29.64 -14.62 9.02
C THR A 371 -29.58 -15.27 7.65
N ASP A 372 -29.60 -14.46 6.59
CA ASP A 372 -29.50 -14.92 5.21
C ASP A 372 -28.18 -15.64 4.98
N ILE A 373 -27.09 -15.08 5.54
CA ILE A 373 -25.76 -15.70 5.48
C ILE A 373 -25.77 -17.09 6.12
N VAL A 374 -26.40 -17.22 7.29
CA VAL A 374 -26.43 -18.51 8.01
C VAL A 374 -27.17 -19.54 7.20
N TYR A 375 -28.37 -19.22 6.70
CA TYR A 375 -29.17 -20.16 5.94
C TYR A 375 -28.53 -20.56 4.61
N ILE A 376 -27.97 -19.61 3.87
CA ILE A 376 -27.28 -19.89 2.61
C ILE A 376 -26.02 -20.74 2.84
N LYS A 377 -25.26 -20.47 3.90
CA LYS A 377 -24.09 -21.29 4.27
C LYS A 377 -24.46 -22.72 4.62
N GLU A 378 -25.49 -22.91 5.42
CA GLU A 378 -25.94 -24.26 5.81
C GLU A 378 -26.52 -25.00 4.62
N ALA A 379 -27.30 -24.32 3.76
CA ALA A 379 -27.78 -24.88 2.52
C ALA A 379 -26.62 -25.31 1.59
N LEU A 380 -25.58 -24.48 1.42
CA LEU A 380 -24.43 -24.87 0.62
C LEU A 380 -23.71 -26.10 1.20
N LYS A 381 -23.49 -26.14 2.52
CA LYS A 381 -22.92 -27.32 3.17
C LYS A 381 -23.74 -28.59 2.97
N TYR A 382 -25.08 -28.50 3.00
CA TYR A 382 -25.98 -29.60 2.75
C TYR A 382 -25.78 -30.18 1.35
N TYR A 383 -25.67 -29.32 0.32
CA TYR A 383 -25.43 -29.78 -1.06
C TYR A 383 -24.02 -30.31 -1.26
N GLN A 384 -22.99 -29.66 -0.66
CA GLN A 384 -21.60 -30.11 -0.73
C GLN A 384 -21.41 -31.50 -0.09
N LYS A 385 -22.11 -31.79 1.02
CA LYS A 385 -22.16 -33.15 1.61
C LYS A 385 -22.75 -34.20 0.65
N LYS A 386 -23.62 -33.80 -0.28
CA LYS A 386 -24.19 -34.65 -1.32
C LYS A 386 -23.32 -34.75 -2.58
N GLY A 387 -22.19 -34.04 -2.64
CA GLY A 387 -21.33 -34.01 -3.81
C GLY A 387 -21.76 -33.00 -4.88
N GLU A 388 -22.77 -32.16 -4.60
CA GLU A 388 -23.23 -31.09 -5.49
C GLU A 388 -22.54 -29.77 -5.10
N PHE A 389 -22.25 -28.90 -6.09
CA PHE A 389 -21.63 -27.58 -5.88
C PHE A 389 -20.29 -27.61 -5.10
N SER A 390 -19.51 -28.70 -5.24
CA SER A 390 -18.26 -28.90 -4.46
C SER A 390 -17.19 -27.84 -4.69
N ASP A 391 -17.14 -27.28 -5.89
CA ASP A 391 -16.14 -26.26 -6.27
C ASP A 391 -16.59 -24.82 -5.96
N LEU A 392 -17.84 -24.65 -5.50
CA LEU A 392 -18.40 -23.34 -5.22
C LEU A 392 -17.81 -22.74 -3.94
N LYS A 393 -17.03 -21.69 -4.07
CA LYS A 393 -16.42 -20.95 -2.95
C LYS A 393 -17.13 -19.61 -2.79
N LEU A 394 -17.96 -19.50 -1.77
CA LEU A 394 -18.69 -18.28 -1.46
C LEU A 394 -18.09 -17.59 -0.25
N ARG A 395 -18.00 -16.27 -0.31
CA ARG A 395 -17.72 -15.41 0.81
C ARG A 395 -18.89 -14.46 1.00
N PHE A 396 -19.34 -14.30 2.22
CA PHE A 396 -20.57 -13.56 2.53
C PHE A 396 -20.28 -12.27 3.26
N CYS A 397 -21.09 -11.25 2.98
CA CYS A 397 -21.05 -9.98 3.68
C CYS A 397 -22.46 -9.47 3.92
N ASP A 398 -22.80 -9.23 5.18
CA ASP A 398 -24.03 -8.55 5.59
C ASP A 398 -23.89 -7.03 5.38
N LEU A 399 -24.86 -6.42 4.74
CA LEU A 399 -24.91 -4.98 4.50
C LEU A 399 -25.79 -4.23 5.50
N GLY A 400 -26.46 -4.93 6.43
CA GLY A 400 -27.26 -4.32 7.49
C GLY A 400 -28.54 -3.65 6.98
N GLY A 401 -29.15 -4.22 5.96
CA GLY A 401 -30.45 -3.84 5.47
C GLY A 401 -30.52 -3.37 4.02
N ARG A 402 -31.72 -3.43 3.48
CA ARG A 402 -32.12 -3.19 2.10
C ARG A 402 -31.57 -1.90 1.46
N THR A 403 -31.69 -0.77 2.16
CA THR A 403 -31.22 0.52 1.65
C THR A 403 -29.71 0.50 1.37
N ASN A 404 -28.98 -0.24 2.18
CA ASN A 404 -27.55 -0.39 2.05
C ASN A 404 -27.18 -1.28 0.84
N VAL A 405 -27.95 -2.36 0.60
CA VAL A 405 -27.79 -3.22 -0.58
C VAL A 405 -27.93 -2.40 -1.86
N ILE A 406 -28.99 -1.62 -1.99
CA ILE A 406 -29.22 -0.72 -3.14
C ILE A 406 -28.10 0.32 -3.26
N THR A 407 -27.65 0.89 -2.14
CA THR A 407 -26.60 1.93 -2.14
C THR A 407 -25.26 1.37 -2.62
N ILE A 408 -24.88 0.19 -2.16
CA ILE A 408 -23.62 -0.48 -2.58
C ILE A 408 -23.71 -0.94 -4.04
N HIS A 409 -24.84 -1.52 -4.45
CA HIS A 409 -25.03 -1.89 -5.85
C HIS A 409 -24.91 -0.67 -6.78
N LYS A 410 -25.59 0.43 -6.47
CA LYS A 410 -25.47 1.70 -7.21
C LYS A 410 -24.02 2.21 -7.25
N ALA A 411 -23.28 2.09 -6.15
CA ALA A 411 -21.90 2.54 -6.08
C ALA A 411 -20.96 1.70 -6.95
N LEU A 412 -21.24 0.41 -7.12
CA LEU A 412 -20.42 -0.50 -7.93
C LEU A 412 -20.74 -0.40 -9.43
N PHE A 413 -22.02 -0.28 -9.79
CA PHE A 413 -22.48 -0.46 -11.17
C PHE A 413 -23.12 0.76 -11.83
N ALA A 414 -23.29 1.92 -11.14
CA ALA A 414 -23.96 3.08 -11.71
C ALA A 414 -23.06 3.92 -12.65
N ASP A 415 -23.62 4.31 -13.80
CA ASP A 415 -22.94 5.04 -14.89
C ASP A 415 -22.87 6.58 -14.71
N ARG A 416 -23.36 7.19 -13.64
CA ARG A 416 -23.45 8.64 -13.49
C ARG A 416 -22.20 9.29 -12.90
N LEU A 417 -21.83 10.45 -13.44
CA LEU A 417 -20.56 11.18 -13.27
C LEU A 417 -20.18 11.47 -11.80
N ASP A 418 -21.11 11.79 -10.93
CA ASP A 418 -20.86 12.11 -9.53
C ASP A 418 -20.48 10.88 -8.68
N LYS A 419 -20.82 9.69 -9.19
CA LYS A 419 -20.43 8.39 -8.65
C LYS A 419 -19.25 7.80 -9.41
N ALA A 420 -18.90 8.35 -10.57
CA ALA A 420 -17.79 7.91 -11.39
C ALA A 420 -16.44 7.99 -10.67
N ILE A 421 -16.24 8.98 -9.80
CA ILE A 421 -15.01 9.11 -9.01
C ILE A 421 -14.88 7.92 -8.04
N PHE A 422 -15.97 7.49 -7.43
CA PHE A 422 -15.96 6.35 -6.53
C PHE A 422 -15.75 5.04 -7.29
N THR A 423 -16.49 4.83 -8.38
CA THR A 423 -16.32 3.67 -9.27
C THR A 423 -14.96 3.68 -9.97
N LEU A 424 -14.45 4.86 -10.36
CA LEU A 424 -13.12 5.03 -10.95
C LEU A 424 -12.01 4.70 -9.95
N ASN A 425 -12.18 5.07 -8.67
CA ASN A 425 -11.23 4.73 -7.62
C ASN A 425 -11.27 3.22 -7.29
N ILE A 426 -12.44 2.59 -7.26
CA ILE A 426 -12.56 1.13 -7.18
C ILE A 426 -11.86 0.49 -8.38
N ARG A 427 -12.18 0.91 -9.60
CA ARG A 427 -11.58 0.39 -10.83
C ARG A 427 -10.06 0.61 -10.86
N LYS A 428 -9.53 1.75 -10.41
CA LYS A 428 -8.08 2.01 -10.32
C LYS A 428 -7.37 1.13 -9.29
N CYS A 429 -8.01 0.78 -8.20
CA CYS A 429 -7.42 -0.13 -7.20
C CYS A 429 -7.46 -1.60 -7.64
N ILE A 430 -8.41 -1.97 -8.50
CA ILE A 430 -8.56 -3.32 -9.08
C ILE A 430 -7.75 -3.45 -10.39
N ALA A 431 -7.63 -2.38 -11.16
CA ALA A 431 -7.01 -2.35 -12.50
C ALA A 431 -5.53 -2.80 -12.60
N PRO A 432 -4.66 -2.60 -11.59
CA PRO A 432 -3.31 -3.16 -11.65
C PRO A 432 -3.26 -4.70 -11.69
N HIS A 433 -4.40 -5.36 -11.47
CA HIS A 433 -4.54 -6.81 -11.37
C HIS A 433 -5.50 -7.36 -12.43
N THR A 434 -5.39 -6.85 -13.65
CA THR A 434 -6.32 -6.96 -14.77
C THR A 434 -6.70 -8.38 -15.22
N ASP A 435 -6.08 -9.41 -14.70
CA ASP A 435 -6.43 -10.81 -15.04
C ASP A 435 -7.39 -11.45 -14.01
N THR A 436 -7.79 -10.75 -12.97
CA THR A 436 -8.67 -11.29 -11.93
C THR A 436 -10.07 -10.70 -12.03
N LYS A 437 -11.02 -11.53 -12.35
CA LYS A 437 -12.45 -11.22 -12.42
C LYS A 437 -13.01 -11.19 -10.99
N LEU A 438 -13.46 -10.01 -10.54
CA LEU A 438 -14.18 -9.92 -9.28
C LEU A 438 -15.63 -10.37 -9.50
N LYS A 439 -15.99 -11.50 -8.89
CA LYS A 439 -17.35 -12.04 -8.93
C LYS A 439 -18.14 -11.55 -7.72
N VAL A 440 -19.16 -10.73 -7.95
CA VAL A 440 -20.02 -10.15 -6.91
C VAL A 440 -21.47 -10.52 -7.20
N LEU A 441 -22.17 -11.03 -6.19
CA LEU A 441 -23.58 -11.34 -6.25
C LEU A 441 -24.32 -10.62 -5.13
N PHE A 442 -25.44 -9.97 -5.44
CA PHE A 442 -26.38 -9.42 -4.48
C PHE A 442 -27.56 -10.35 -4.31
N VAL A 443 -27.84 -10.73 -3.08
CA VAL A 443 -28.94 -11.64 -2.75
C VAL A 443 -29.88 -10.96 -1.75
N PRO A 444 -30.74 -10.03 -2.24
CA PRO A 444 -31.75 -9.38 -1.41
C PRO A 444 -33.02 -10.22 -1.29
N ASP A 445 -33.77 -10.00 -0.21
CA ASP A 445 -35.14 -10.49 -0.07
C ASP A 445 -36.06 -9.83 -1.11
N SER A 446 -37.12 -10.50 -1.49
CA SER A 446 -38.13 -10.01 -2.46
C SER A 446 -39.45 -9.60 -1.80
N ASP A 447 -39.46 -9.32 -0.50
CA ASP A 447 -40.65 -8.97 0.27
C ASP A 447 -41.14 -7.52 0.06
N GLU A 448 -40.32 -6.67 -0.56
CA GLU A 448 -40.63 -5.24 -0.74
C GLU A 448 -40.55 -4.80 -2.22
N ASN A 449 -41.56 -4.08 -2.67
CA ASN A 449 -41.70 -3.67 -4.07
C ASN A 449 -40.59 -2.73 -4.58
N ASP A 450 -39.94 -1.95 -3.72
CA ASP A 450 -38.86 -1.04 -4.12
C ASP A 450 -37.55 -1.78 -4.47
N ILE A 451 -37.24 -2.86 -3.78
CA ILE A 451 -36.11 -3.75 -4.09
C ILE A 451 -36.36 -4.48 -5.41
N ILE A 452 -37.53 -5.08 -5.56
CA ILE A 452 -37.91 -5.77 -6.79
C ILE A 452 -37.80 -4.81 -7.98
N LYS A 453 -38.46 -3.64 -7.88
CA LYS A 453 -38.43 -2.61 -8.92
C LYS A 453 -37.02 -2.11 -9.23
N TYR A 454 -36.17 -2.02 -8.22
CA TYR A 454 -34.80 -1.59 -8.41
C TYR A 454 -33.99 -2.63 -9.20
N PHE A 455 -33.96 -3.89 -8.74
CA PHE A 455 -33.13 -4.93 -9.35
C PHE A 455 -33.65 -5.41 -10.70
N THR A 456 -34.95 -5.55 -10.90
CA THR A 456 -35.53 -5.95 -12.20
C THR A 456 -35.27 -4.94 -13.33
N ASN A 457 -34.88 -3.69 -12.99
CA ASN A 457 -34.48 -2.68 -13.95
C ASN A 457 -32.97 -2.64 -14.20
N GLN A 458 -32.16 -3.51 -13.58
CA GLN A 458 -30.73 -3.59 -13.84
C GLN A 458 -30.45 -4.44 -15.08
N LYS A 459 -29.36 -4.13 -15.77
CA LYS A 459 -28.90 -4.87 -16.96
C LYS A 459 -27.90 -5.98 -16.62
N GLU A 460 -27.26 -5.87 -15.48
CA GLU A 460 -26.25 -6.82 -15.02
C GLU A 460 -26.88 -8.03 -14.34
N ASN A 461 -26.37 -9.23 -14.64
CA ASN A 461 -26.77 -10.50 -14.01
C ASN A 461 -26.02 -10.76 -12.68
N ASN A 462 -25.95 -9.75 -11.81
CA ASN A 462 -25.18 -9.81 -10.57
C ASN A 462 -26.06 -9.76 -9.31
N TYR A 463 -27.31 -10.11 -9.45
CA TYR A 463 -28.27 -10.21 -8.35
C TYR A 463 -29.15 -11.46 -8.48
N TYR A 464 -29.60 -11.94 -7.33
CA TYR A 464 -30.60 -13.01 -7.22
C TYR A 464 -31.64 -12.62 -6.16
N LEU A 465 -32.88 -12.45 -6.57
CA LEU A 465 -33.99 -12.10 -5.67
C LEU A 465 -34.51 -13.38 -4.99
N LEU A 466 -34.31 -13.50 -3.69
CA LEU A 466 -34.80 -14.64 -2.92
C LEU A 466 -36.33 -14.70 -2.95
N ASP A 467 -36.86 -15.90 -3.25
CA ASP A 467 -38.29 -16.16 -3.30
C ASP A 467 -39.10 -15.12 -4.12
N TYR A 468 -38.56 -14.75 -5.31
CA TYR A 468 -39.16 -13.69 -6.16
C TYR A 468 -40.60 -14.01 -6.56
N ALA A 469 -40.93 -15.26 -6.84
CA ALA A 469 -42.26 -15.67 -7.26
C ALA A 469 -43.33 -15.41 -6.18
N ASN A 470 -42.99 -15.55 -4.90
CA ASN A 470 -43.88 -15.38 -3.77
C ASN A 470 -43.72 -14.06 -3.04
N LYS A 471 -42.83 -13.16 -3.51
CA LYS A 471 -42.46 -11.91 -2.85
C LYS A 471 -42.12 -12.13 -1.37
N GLY A 472 -41.21 -13.07 -1.14
CA GLY A 472 -40.90 -13.58 0.17
C GLY A 472 -39.57 -13.14 0.73
N TYR A 473 -39.28 -13.56 1.93
CA TYR A 473 -38.03 -13.40 2.64
C TYR A 473 -37.40 -14.78 2.87
N VAL A 474 -36.10 -14.79 3.22
CA VAL A 474 -35.29 -16.02 3.26
C VAL A 474 -35.89 -17.14 4.13
N GLU A 475 -36.54 -16.79 5.25
CA GLU A 475 -37.16 -17.81 6.12
C GLU A 475 -38.30 -18.55 5.49
N LYS A 476 -38.93 -18.01 4.43
CA LYS A 476 -39.99 -18.75 3.66
C LYS A 476 -39.43 -19.90 2.82
N LEU A 477 -38.11 -19.89 2.54
CA LEU A 477 -37.44 -20.97 1.86
C LEU A 477 -37.16 -22.18 2.77
N LEU A 478 -37.32 -22.02 4.08
CA LEU A 478 -37.09 -23.06 5.08
C LEU A 478 -38.34 -23.95 5.26
N ASP A 479 -38.13 -25.16 5.82
CA ASP A 479 -39.24 -26.06 6.15
C ASP A 479 -40.13 -25.45 7.26
N LYS A 480 -41.37 -25.18 6.89
CA LYS A 480 -42.40 -24.58 7.76
C LYS A 480 -42.60 -25.37 9.06
N ASN A 481 -42.59 -26.69 8.98
CA ASN A 481 -42.82 -27.54 10.14
C ASN A 481 -41.67 -27.44 11.15
N ILE A 482 -40.44 -27.37 10.66
CA ILE A 482 -39.27 -27.19 11.51
C ILE A 482 -39.27 -25.82 12.16
N ILE A 483 -39.68 -24.78 11.44
CA ILE A 483 -39.83 -23.43 12.03
C ILE A 483 -40.85 -23.45 13.17
N ILE A 484 -42.02 -24.06 12.94
CA ILE A 484 -43.08 -24.17 13.94
C ILE A 484 -42.58 -24.92 15.18
N GLU A 485 -41.93 -26.07 14.98
CA GLU A 485 -41.36 -26.86 16.08
C GLU A 485 -40.39 -26.05 16.94
N ILE A 486 -39.47 -25.34 16.30
CA ILE A 486 -38.50 -24.50 17.02
C ILE A 486 -39.19 -23.34 17.78
N ILE A 487 -40.21 -22.71 17.17
CA ILE A 487 -40.93 -21.62 17.84
C ILE A 487 -41.77 -22.16 19.00
N GLU A 488 -42.37 -23.34 18.85
CA GLU A 488 -43.13 -23.95 19.93
C GLU A 488 -42.26 -24.36 21.13
N LEU A 489 -41.04 -24.80 20.88
CA LEU A 489 -40.09 -25.17 21.93
C LEU A 489 -39.39 -23.96 22.59
N ASP A 490 -38.84 -23.07 21.77
CA ASP A 490 -37.94 -22.00 22.23
C ASP A 490 -38.54 -20.59 22.13
N GLY A 491 -39.75 -20.43 21.55
CA GLY A 491 -40.40 -19.15 21.37
C GLY A 491 -40.87 -18.55 22.69
N LEU A 492 -40.67 -17.25 22.86
CA LEU A 492 -41.17 -16.47 23.97
C LEU A 492 -42.63 -16.08 23.75
N SER A 493 -43.45 -16.09 24.80
CA SER A 493 -44.80 -15.51 24.74
C SER A 493 -44.75 -14.07 24.26
N ILE A 494 -45.68 -13.68 23.42
CA ILE A 494 -45.72 -12.30 22.91
C ILE A 494 -46.03 -11.36 24.08
N ASP A 495 -45.06 -10.53 24.40
CA ASP A 495 -45.21 -9.40 25.32
C ASP A 495 -44.86 -8.12 24.54
N PRO A 496 -45.81 -7.18 24.36
CA PRO A 496 -45.54 -5.92 23.67
C PRO A 496 -44.39 -5.09 24.23
N SER A 497 -43.96 -5.39 25.45
CA SER A 497 -42.82 -4.71 26.08
C SER A 497 -41.45 -5.22 25.56
N ILE A 498 -41.38 -6.42 24.95
CA ILE A 498 -40.16 -7.04 24.51
C ILE A 498 -39.44 -6.28 23.37
N PRO A 499 -40.12 -5.83 22.28
CA PRO A 499 -39.50 -4.98 21.30
C PRO A 499 -39.25 -3.57 21.86
N LYS A 500 -38.02 -3.09 21.77
CA LYS A 500 -37.69 -1.71 22.16
C LYS A 500 -38.14 -0.67 21.13
N ASP A 501 -38.36 -1.07 19.88
CA ASP A 501 -38.79 -0.21 18.79
C ASP A 501 -40.33 -0.06 18.80
N GLU A 502 -40.81 1.17 18.89
CA GLU A 502 -42.23 1.49 18.96
C GLU A 502 -43.02 1.10 17.70
N LYS A 503 -42.38 1.17 16.52
CA LYS A 503 -43.00 0.72 15.26
C LYS A 503 -43.23 -0.80 15.24
N VAL A 504 -42.29 -1.54 15.79
CA VAL A 504 -42.39 -3.00 15.92
C VAL A 504 -43.49 -3.35 16.95
N LYS A 505 -43.55 -2.65 18.07
CA LYS A 505 -44.63 -2.80 19.07
C LYS A 505 -46.00 -2.60 18.46
N ASN A 506 -46.19 -1.46 17.77
CA ASN A 506 -47.47 -1.12 17.16
C ASN A 506 -47.88 -2.14 16.09
N LYS A 507 -46.94 -2.63 15.29
CA LYS A 507 -47.20 -3.66 14.27
C LYS A 507 -47.56 -5.00 14.91
N LEU A 508 -46.89 -5.35 15.99
CA LEU A 508 -47.16 -6.56 16.76
C LEU A 508 -48.55 -6.49 17.42
N GLN A 509 -48.88 -5.34 18.05
CA GLN A 509 -50.19 -5.10 18.68
C GLN A 509 -51.31 -5.14 17.65
N TYR A 510 -51.14 -4.52 16.48
CA TYR A 510 -52.09 -4.60 15.36
C TYR A 510 -52.40 -6.03 14.94
N HIS A 511 -51.38 -6.90 14.85
CA HIS A 511 -51.55 -8.30 14.51
C HIS A 511 -52.25 -9.11 15.61
N LEU A 512 -52.01 -8.78 16.90
CA LEU A 512 -52.68 -9.36 18.05
C LEU A 512 -54.17 -9.00 18.05
N ASP A 513 -54.48 -7.72 17.86
CA ASP A 513 -55.83 -7.16 17.94
C ASP A 513 -56.75 -7.64 16.81
N ASN A 514 -56.17 -7.91 15.61
CA ASN A 514 -56.94 -8.31 14.44
C ASN A 514 -56.99 -9.83 14.21
N ASN A 515 -56.58 -10.66 15.18
CA ASN A 515 -56.59 -12.13 15.09
C ASN A 515 -55.92 -12.70 13.79
N CYS A 516 -54.99 -11.93 13.20
CA CYS A 516 -54.28 -12.27 11.95
C CYS A 516 -53.31 -13.45 12.12
N MET A 517 -53.20 -14.05 13.31
CA MET A 517 -52.15 -14.98 13.69
C MET A 517 -52.55 -16.46 13.65
N LYS A 518 -53.72 -16.80 13.11
CA LYS A 518 -54.16 -18.20 13.06
C LYS A 518 -53.38 -18.92 11.95
N ASP A 519 -52.45 -19.77 12.38
CA ASP A 519 -51.75 -20.78 11.56
C ASP A 519 -50.79 -20.30 10.47
N GLU A 520 -50.39 -19.01 10.47
CA GLU A 520 -49.35 -18.49 9.57
C GLU A 520 -48.08 -18.03 10.33
N ILE A 521 -46.90 -18.29 9.73
CA ILE A 521 -45.62 -17.76 10.16
C ILE A 521 -45.40 -16.41 9.46
N PHE A 522 -45.06 -15.38 10.20
CA PHE A 522 -44.72 -14.09 9.60
C PHE A 522 -43.51 -13.45 10.24
N SER A 523 -42.87 -12.59 9.49
CA SER A 523 -41.67 -11.85 9.90
C SER A 523 -42.02 -10.43 10.30
N ILE A 524 -41.54 -9.99 11.46
CA ILE A 524 -41.62 -8.59 11.90
C ILE A 524 -40.23 -8.13 12.33
N SER A 525 -39.56 -7.35 11.51
CA SER A 525 -38.21 -6.88 11.82
C SER A 525 -37.27 -8.06 12.15
N ASN A 526 -36.73 -8.11 13.34
CA ASN A 526 -35.79 -9.16 13.80
C ASN A 526 -36.50 -10.38 14.44
N TYR A 527 -37.80 -10.53 14.23
CA TYR A 527 -38.61 -11.59 14.86
C TYR A 527 -39.37 -12.42 13.83
N ILE A 528 -39.45 -13.71 14.09
CA ILE A 528 -40.40 -14.61 13.48
C ILE A 528 -41.51 -14.90 14.48
N VAL A 529 -42.72 -14.83 14.04
CA VAL A 529 -43.91 -14.95 14.87
C VAL A 529 -44.80 -16.09 14.36
N TYR A 530 -45.26 -16.91 15.29
CA TYR A 530 -46.27 -17.96 15.04
C TYR A 530 -47.20 -18.05 16.25
N LYS A 531 -48.50 -17.94 16.02
CA LYS A 531 -49.51 -17.89 17.09
C LYS A 531 -49.16 -16.81 18.15
N ASN A 532 -49.11 -17.22 19.41
CA ASN A 532 -48.79 -16.34 20.54
C ASN A 532 -47.31 -16.31 20.90
N LYS A 533 -46.43 -16.82 20.03
CA LYS A 533 -45.01 -16.91 20.30
C LYS A 533 -44.18 -16.16 19.28
N LEU A 534 -43.13 -15.58 19.76
CA LEU A 534 -42.12 -14.94 18.93
C LEU A 534 -40.75 -15.51 19.21
N LEU A 535 -39.93 -15.56 18.17
CA LEU A 535 -38.53 -15.95 18.26
C LEU A 535 -37.68 -14.97 17.48
N TYR A 536 -36.50 -14.66 17.98
CA TYR A 536 -35.55 -13.87 17.21
C TYR A 536 -35.07 -14.63 15.99
N LYS A 537 -34.98 -13.97 14.83
CA LYS A 537 -34.46 -14.56 13.58
C LYS A 537 -33.08 -15.18 13.78
N THR A 538 -32.18 -14.51 14.50
CA THR A 538 -30.83 -15.01 14.81
C THR A 538 -30.85 -16.28 15.68
N MET A 539 -31.83 -16.43 16.57
CA MET A 539 -32.01 -17.65 17.35
C MET A 539 -32.54 -18.79 16.46
N LEU A 540 -33.51 -18.49 15.61
CA LEU A 540 -34.02 -19.45 14.62
C LEU A 540 -32.89 -19.96 13.73
N ALA A 541 -32.10 -19.04 13.15
CA ALA A 541 -30.96 -19.40 12.29
C ALA A 541 -29.94 -20.29 13.00
N LYS A 542 -29.63 -19.97 14.27
CA LYS A 542 -28.77 -20.81 15.09
C LYS A 542 -29.34 -22.23 15.29
N LYS A 543 -30.61 -22.34 15.62
CA LYS A 543 -31.27 -23.65 15.83
C LYS A 543 -31.30 -24.46 14.55
N PHE A 544 -31.51 -23.82 13.40
CA PHE A 544 -31.41 -24.49 12.09
C PHE A 544 -30.00 -25.03 11.84
N SER A 545 -28.96 -24.26 12.16
CA SER A 545 -27.57 -24.67 11.95
C SER A 545 -27.09 -25.80 12.87
N GLU A 546 -27.82 -26.08 13.96
CA GLU A 546 -27.53 -27.14 14.93
C GLU A 546 -28.25 -28.48 14.55
N ARG A 547 -29.08 -28.49 13.49
CA ARG A 547 -29.89 -29.66 13.08
C ARG A 547 -29.33 -30.32 11.82
N ASP A 548 -29.32 -31.65 11.78
CA ASP A 548 -28.89 -32.44 10.63
C ASP A 548 -30.07 -32.95 9.76
N ASP A 549 -31.32 -32.78 10.22
CA ASP A 549 -32.53 -33.25 9.56
C ASP A 549 -33.17 -32.23 8.61
N VAL A 550 -32.58 -31.03 8.51
CA VAL A 550 -33.11 -29.96 7.66
C VAL A 550 -32.81 -30.22 6.19
N LYS A 551 -33.84 -30.05 5.34
CA LYS A 551 -33.71 -30.03 3.89
C LYS A 551 -33.72 -28.60 3.37
N TYR A 552 -32.81 -28.31 2.46
CA TYR A 552 -32.63 -26.97 1.88
C TYR A 552 -32.98 -26.95 0.38
N ASP A 553 -33.96 -27.74 -0.03
CA ASP A 553 -34.29 -27.95 -1.45
C ASP A 553 -34.63 -26.66 -2.19
N ASN A 554 -35.26 -25.70 -1.51
CA ASN A 554 -35.63 -24.41 -2.07
C ASN A 554 -34.42 -23.45 -2.31
N PHE A 555 -33.22 -23.80 -1.85
CA PHE A 555 -31.99 -23.03 -2.12
C PHE A 555 -31.24 -23.55 -3.37
N LYS A 556 -31.67 -24.63 -3.98
CA LYS A 556 -30.97 -25.24 -5.11
C LYS A 556 -30.85 -24.28 -6.29
N GLU A 557 -31.93 -23.60 -6.63
CA GLU A 557 -31.96 -22.62 -7.73
C GLU A 557 -30.98 -21.48 -7.55
N LEU A 558 -30.74 -21.01 -6.31
CA LEU A 558 -29.73 -20.02 -6.03
C LEU A 558 -28.33 -20.53 -6.40
N PHE A 559 -27.99 -21.77 -6.03
CA PHE A 559 -26.66 -22.31 -6.31
C PHE A 559 -26.47 -22.66 -7.77
N GLU A 560 -27.50 -23.15 -8.45
CA GLU A 560 -27.53 -23.35 -9.91
C GLU A 560 -27.35 -22.00 -10.64
N PHE A 561 -28.00 -20.95 -10.17
CA PHE A 561 -27.81 -19.60 -10.70
C PHE A 561 -26.36 -19.13 -10.52
N ILE A 562 -25.78 -19.32 -9.33
CA ILE A 562 -24.40 -18.92 -9.06
C ILE A 562 -23.39 -19.70 -9.91
N GLU A 563 -23.61 -21.01 -10.11
CA GLU A 563 -22.72 -21.86 -10.90
C GLU A 563 -22.77 -21.49 -12.39
N ASN A 564 -23.97 -21.17 -12.89
CA ASN A 564 -24.20 -20.78 -14.29
C ASN A 564 -24.05 -19.27 -14.54
N MET A 565 -23.72 -18.49 -13.52
CA MET A 565 -23.59 -17.06 -13.66
C MET A 565 -22.41 -16.75 -14.57
N ASP A 566 -22.68 -16.38 -15.82
CA ASP A 566 -21.73 -15.72 -16.71
C ASP A 566 -21.39 -14.36 -16.09
N VAL A 567 -20.30 -14.34 -15.40
CA VAL A 567 -19.78 -13.11 -14.85
C VAL A 567 -19.31 -12.27 -16.02
N GLU A 568 -20.16 -11.36 -16.47
CA GLU A 568 -19.69 -10.26 -17.29
C GLU A 568 -18.54 -9.60 -16.53
N ASP A 569 -17.36 -9.73 -17.09
CA ASP A 569 -16.18 -9.08 -16.56
C ASP A 569 -16.51 -7.63 -16.31
N ILE A 570 -16.22 -7.11 -15.12
CA ILE A 570 -16.09 -5.69 -14.93
C ILE A 570 -14.89 -5.29 -15.79
N GLN A 571 -15.09 -5.26 -17.11
CA GLN A 571 -14.09 -4.85 -18.10
C GLN A 571 -13.84 -3.35 -17.90
N ILE A 572 -12.73 -3.06 -17.30
CA ILE A 572 -12.19 -1.71 -17.21
C ILE A 572 -11.76 -1.31 -18.62
N LYS A 573 -12.62 -0.59 -19.33
CA LYS A 573 -12.25 0.02 -20.60
C LYS A 573 -11.07 0.98 -20.34
N GLN A 574 -9.90 0.64 -20.85
CA GLN A 574 -8.64 1.39 -20.74
C GLN A 574 -8.66 2.79 -21.37
N SER A 575 -9.76 3.22 -21.99
CA SER A 575 -9.78 4.40 -22.84
C SER A 575 -9.86 5.77 -22.17
N CYS A 576 -9.79 5.87 -20.84
CA CYS A 576 -9.89 7.17 -20.13
C CYS A 576 -8.68 7.54 -19.24
N CYS A 577 -7.55 6.84 -19.31
CA CYS A 577 -6.42 7.08 -18.39
C CYS A 577 -5.31 8.00 -18.94
N THR A 578 -5.46 8.66 -20.10
CA THR A 578 -4.38 9.49 -20.69
C THR A 578 -4.51 11.00 -20.46
N SER A 579 -5.45 11.50 -19.65
CA SER A 579 -5.66 12.95 -19.53
C SER A 579 -5.76 13.51 -18.10
N LEU A 580 -5.19 12.85 -17.09
CA LEU A 580 -5.10 13.42 -15.73
C LEU A 580 -3.83 12.93 -15.02
N TYR A 581 -2.68 13.49 -15.44
CA TYR A 581 -1.47 13.65 -14.64
C TYR A 581 -1.16 15.14 -14.55
#